data_bd2745510087481fc7376f3942900f95
#
_entry.id   bd2745510087481fc7376f3942900f95
#
_cell.length_a   1.000
_cell.length_b   1.000
_cell.length_c   1.000
_cell.angle_alpha   90.00
_cell.angle_beta   90.00
_cell.angle_gamma   90.00
#
_symmetry.space_group_name_H-M   'P 1'
#
loop_
_entity.id
_entity.type
_entity.pdbx_description
1 polymer ?
#
loop_
_entity_poly.entity_id
_entity_poly.type
_entity_poly.pdbx_seq_one_letter_code
_entity_poly.pdbx_strand_id
1 'polypeptide(L)'
;MSTPDRIEKHVLLHASLPRVWSALTDSREFGAWFGAALDGPFEAGALALGRIEPTKVDAEVAQLQAPHRGTPLELAIVRIEPMRRFSFRWHPFAVEPGADLAREPTTLVAFELEAGADGTWLTITETGFDALPEARRAQAFAANDGGWTHQARLVARYLEEPRGGALAPGRSGRVPPNGPD
;
A
#
# COMPACT_ATOMS: atom_id res chain seq x y z
N MET A 1 -13.43 -19.01 21.28
CA MET A 1 -12.25 -19.10 20.40
C MET A 1 -11.46 -17.83 20.50
N SER A 2 -10.16 -17.92 20.68
CA SER A 2 -9.28 -16.74 20.66
C SER A 2 -9.17 -16.19 19.24
N THR A 3 -9.12 -14.85 19.11
CA THR A 3 -8.84 -14.20 17.85
C THR A 3 -7.41 -14.56 17.41
N PRO A 4 -7.19 -14.94 16.14
CA PRO A 4 -5.83 -15.15 15.64
C PRO A 4 -4.97 -13.88 15.77
N ASP A 5 -3.67 -14.07 15.99
CA ASP A 5 -2.73 -12.94 16.08
C ASP A 5 -2.12 -12.56 14.71
N ARG A 6 -2.37 -13.34 13.67
CA ARG A 6 -1.71 -13.18 12.38
C ARG A 6 -2.71 -13.15 11.22
N ILE A 7 -2.62 -12.11 10.41
CA ILE A 7 -3.18 -12.05 9.06
C ILE A 7 -2.08 -12.38 8.07
N GLU A 8 -2.39 -13.16 7.05
CA GLU A 8 -1.49 -13.46 5.95
C GLU A 8 -2.25 -13.44 4.62
N LYS A 9 -1.73 -12.69 3.66
CA LYS A 9 -2.20 -12.68 2.27
C LYS A 9 -1.02 -12.99 1.36
N HIS A 10 -1.25 -13.80 0.34
CA HIS A 10 -0.25 -14.23 -0.62
C HIS A 10 -0.78 -14.00 -2.02
N VAL A 11 -0.09 -13.18 -2.82
CA VAL A 11 -0.57 -12.77 -4.15
C VAL A 11 0.58 -12.78 -5.16
N LEU A 12 0.31 -13.31 -6.36
CA LEU A 12 1.20 -13.20 -7.50
C LEU A 12 0.95 -11.86 -8.21
N LEU A 13 1.97 -11.05 -8.29
CA LEU A 13 1.96 -9.78 -9.00
C LEU A 13 2.64 -9.94 -10.36
N HIS A 14 1.95 -9.57 -11.43
CA HIS A 14 2.47 -9.69 -12.80
C HIS A 14 3.38 -8.51 -13.16
N ALA A 15 4.48 -8.40 -12.42
CA ALA A 15 5.49 -7.40 -12.61
C ALA A 15 6.85 -7.93 -12.11
N SER A 16 7.94 -7.31 -12.58
CA SER A 16 9.28 -7.65 -12.14
C SER A 16 9.49 -7.30 -10.67
N LEU A 17 10.40 -7.99 -10.01
CA LEU A 17 10.76 -7.72 -8.62
C LEU A 17 11.14 -6.24 -8.36
N PRO A 18 11.99 -5.59 -9.18
CA PRO A 18 12.29 -4.16 -8.99
C PRO A 18 11.06 -3.27 -9.15
N ARG A 19 10.15 -3.61 -10.06
CA ARG A 19 8.91 -2.83 -10.26
C ARG A 19 7.98 -2.94 -9.06
N VAL A 20 7.81 -4.14 -8.53
CA VAL A 20 7.00 -4.36 -7.32
C VAL A 20 7.63 -3.65 -6.12
N TRP A 21 8.94 -3.77 -5.96
CA TRP A 21 9.66 -3.09 -4.89
C TRP A 21 9.44 -1.58 -4.90
N SER A 22 9.51 -0.95 -6.07
CA SER A 22 9.23 0.48 -6.24
C SER A 22 7.80 0.84 -5.80
N ALA A 23 6.81 0.06 -6.20
CA ALA A 23 5.40 0.28 -5.84
C ALA A 23 5.16 0.21 -4.33
N LEU A 24 5.93 -0.60 -3.60
CA LEU A 24 5.79 -0.76 -2.16
C LEU A 24 6.57 0.29 -1.35
N THR A 25 7.70 0.75 -1.85
CA THR A 25 8.67 1.54 -1.08
C THR A 25 8.81 2.99 -1.51
N ASP A 26 8.38 3.35 -2.70
CA ASP A 26 8.17 4.76 -3.05
C ASP A 26 6.87 5.25 -2.40
N SER A 27 6.97 6.24 -1.53
CA SER A 27 5.80 6.69 -0.74
C SER A 27 4.68 7.28 -1.60
N ARG A 28 4.99 7.83 -2.78
CA ARG A 28 3.98 8.34 -3.72
C ARG A 28 3.27 7.19 -4.44
N GLU A 29 4.02 6.19 -4.90
CA GLU A 29 3.44 5.00 -5.50
C GLU A 29 2.60 4.22 -4.48
N PHE A 30 3.14 3.99 -3.30
CA PHE A 30 2.42 3.36 -2.19
C PHE A 30 1.10 4.08 -1.92
N GLY A 31 1.15 5.40 -1.75
CA GLY A 31 -0.05 6.21 -1.49
C GLY A 31 -1.09 6.10 -2.60
N ALA A 32 -0.67 6.06 -3.86
CA ALA A 32 -1.56 5.99 -5.01
C ALA A 32 -2.41 4.72 -5.02
N TRP A 33 -1.83 3.56 -4.75
CA TRP A 33 -2.61 2.31 -4.73
C TRP A 33 -3.26 2.04 -3.37
N PHE A 34 -2.57 2.33 -2.28
CA PHE A 34 -3.03 2.05 -0.92
C PHE A 34 -4.22 2.96 -0.51
N GLY A 35 -4.21 4.19 -0.95
CA GLY A 35 -5.19 5.19 -0.54
C GLY A 35 -4.67 6.10 0.57
N ALA A 36 -3.51 6.67 0.38
CA ALA A 36 -2.88 7.59 1.32
C ALA A 36 -2.11 8.71 0.61
N ALA A 37 -1.95 9.82 1.28
CA ALA A 37 -1.02 10.87 0.90
C ALA A 37 0.05 10.98 1.99
N LEU A 38 1.28 10.60 1.67
CA LEU A 38 2.43 10.64 2.57
C LEU A 38 3.18 11.96 2.39
N ASP A 39 3.67 12.52 3.49
CA ASP A 39 4.34 13.83 3.49
C ASP A 39 5.82 13.77 3.06
N GLY A 40 6.40 12.59 2.98
CA GLY A 40 7.79 12.39 2.57
C GLY A 40 8.14 10.95 2.26
N PRO A 41 9.40 10.67 1.95
CA PRO A 41 9.86 9.32 1.63
C PRO A 41 9.87 8.41 2.86
N PHE A 42 9.87 7.10 2.63
CA PHE A 42 10.06 6.12 3.69
C PHE A 42 11.56 5.98 4.04
N GLU A 43 11.87 6.08 5.32
CA GLU A 43 13.21 5.90 5.85
C GLU A 43 13.19 4.93 7.03
N ALA A 44 14.07 3.94 7.03
CA ALA A 44 14.14 2.97 8.11
C ALA A 44 14.44 3.67 9.45
N GLY A 45 13.67 3.33 10.48
CA GLY A 45 13.77 3.94 11.80
C GLY A 45 13.05 5.27 11.96
N ALA A 46 12.43 5.81 10.90
CA ALA A 46 11.69 7.06 10.93
C ALA A 46 10.17 6.84 10.95
N LEU A 47 9.45 7.85 11.40
CA LEU A 47 8.00 7.92 11.34
C LEU A 47 7.57 8.61 10.05
N ALA A 48 6.88 7.89 9.18
CA ALA A 48 6.24 8.45 8.00
C ALA A 48 4.85 8.95 8.35
N LEU A 49 4.61 10.22 8.12
CA LEU A 49 3.33 10.87 8.38
C LEU A 49 2.56 11.09 7.09
N GLY A 50 1.26 11.00 7.18
CA GLY A 50 0.36 11.25 6.07
C GLY A 50 -1.09 11.26 6.52
N ARG A 51 -1.96 11.06 5.56
CA ARG A 51 -3.41 11.00 5.77
C ARG A 51 -4.04 10.04 4.78
N ILE A 52 -5.22 9.55 5.12
CA ILE A 52 -6.02 8.78 4.17
C ILE A 52 -6.46 9.69 3.03
N GLU A 53 -6.19 9.25 1.82
CA GLU A 53 -6.65 9.86 0.57
C GLU A 53 -7.12 8.72 -0.34
N PRO A 54 -8.40 8.69 -0.75
CA PRO A 54 -8.93 7.54 -1.49
C PRO A 54 -8.06 7.09 -2.66
N THR A 55 -7.93 5.79 -2.82
CA THR A 55 -7.15 5.18 -3.90
C THR A 55 -7.60 5.68 -5.27
N LYS A 56 -6.66 5.77 -6.20
CA LYS A 56 -6.91 6.13 -7.60
C LYS A 56 -7.10 4.91 -8.50
N VAL A 57 -6.93 3.72 -7.96
CA VAL A 57 -6.89 2.47 -8.72
C VAL A 57 -8.27 1.84 -8.90
N ASP A 58 -9.13 1.96 -7.90
CA ASP A 58 -10.43 1.29 -7.88
C ASP A 58 -11.51 2.20 -7.31
N ALA A 59 -12.56 2.44 -8.08
CA ALA A 59 -13.63 3.37 -7.71
C ALA A 59 -14.48 2.85 -6.51
N GLU A 60 -14.69 1.55 -6.41
CA GLU A 60 -15.47 0.97 -5.30
C GLU A 60 -14.70 1.10 -3.99
N VAL A 61 -13.40 0.75 -4.00
CA VAL A 61 -12.55 0.90 -2.81
C VAL A 61 -12.40 2.38 -2.46
N ALA A 62 -12.25 3.27 -3.45
CA ALA A 62 -12.20 4.71 -3.21
C ALA A 62 -13.45 5.22 -2.49
N GLN A 63 -14.64 4.71 -2.84
CA GLN A 63 -15.88 5.04 -2.14
C GLN A 63 -15.89 4.54 -0.68
N LEU A 64 -15.33 3.37 -0.42
CA LEU A 64 -15.18 2.84 0.95
C LEU A 64 -14.20 3.68 1.78
N GLN A 65 -13.18 4.23 1.15
CA GLN A 65 -12.16 5.07 1.79
C GLN A 65 -12.59 6.53 1.96
N ALA A 66 -13.51 7.01 1.13
CA ALA A 66 -13.91 8.42 1.09
C ALA A 66 -14.38 8.98 2.45
N PRO A 67 -15.17 8.26 3.29
CA PRO A 67 -15.55 8.74 4.61
C PRO A 67 -14.36 8.96 5.56
N HIS A 68 -13.22 8.34 5.29
CA HIS A 68 -12.01 8.42 6.10
C HIS A 68 -10.98 9.42 5.56
N ARG A 69 -11.31 10.12 4.48
CA ARG A 69 -10.43 11.14 3.88
C ARG A 69 -9.94 12.14 4.93
N GLY A 70 -8.64 12.38 4.94
CA GLY A 70 -8.01 13.31 5.86
C GLY A 70 -7.66 12.72 7.23
N THR A 71 -8.08 11.49 7.54
CA THR A 71 -7.68 10.82 8.78
C THR A 71 -6.16 10.67 8.83
N PRO A 72 -5.51 11.10 9.94
CA PRO A 72 -4.07 10.95 10.08
C PRO A 72 -3.62 9.50 9.97
N LEU A 73 -2.52 9.29 9.26
CA LEU A 73 -1.85 8.01 9.09
C LEU A 73 -0.40 8.13 9.53
N GLU A 74 0.02 7.23 10.40
CA GLU A 74 1.39 7.16 10.90
C GLU A 74 1.96 5.77 10.65
N LEU A 75 3.07 5.70 9.93
CA LEU A 75 3.80 4.46 9.67
C LEU A 75 5.20 4.57 10.29
N ALA A 76 5.44 3.82 11.35
CA ALA A 76 6.79 3.73 11.92
C ALA A 76 7.59 2.68 11.12
N ILE A 77 8.46 3.15 10.25
CA ILE A 77 9.21 2.28 9.33
C ILE A 77 10.24 1.48 10.10
N VAL A 78 10.15 0.15 10.04
CA VAL A 78 11.03 -0.77 10.79
C VAL A 78 12.18 -1.23 9.93
N ARG A 79 11.91 -1.80 8.75
CA ARG A 79 12.94 -2.36 7.86
C ARG A 79 12.68 -2.00 6.41
N ILE A 80 13.76 -1.70 5.70
CA ILE A 80 13.81 -1.60 4.25
C ILE A 80 15.00 -2.46 3.79
N GLU A 81 14.72 -3.71 3.46
CA GLU A 81 15.69 -4.65 2.89
C GLU A 81 15.44 -4.73 1.38
N PRO A 82 16.28 -4.10 0.54
CA PRO A 82 16.03 -3.98 -0.90
C PRO A 82 15.64 -5.30 -1.58
N MET A 83 14.57 -5.26 -2.34
CA MET A 83 14.01 -6.39 -3.11
C MET A 83 13.51 -7.57 -2.27
N ARG A 84 13.48 -7.47 -0.94
CA ARG A 84 13.13 -8.59 -0.06
C ARG A 84 12.04 -8.28 0.93
N ARG A 85 12.20 -7.22 1.72
CA ARG A 85 11.30 -6.95 2.84
C ARG A 85 11.15 -5.48 3.11
N PHE A 86 9.92 -5.05 3.26
CA PHE A 86 9.52 -3.74 3.75
C PHE A 86 8.55 -3.92 4.90
N SER A 87 8.83 -3.34 6.06
CA SER A 87 7.96 -3.49 7.23
C SER A 87 7.81 -2.19 8.00
N PHE A 88 6.64 -2.03 8.59
CA PHE A 88 6.28 -0.87 9.40
C PHE A 88 5.31 -1.26 10.50
N ARG A 89 5.26 -0.43 11.55
CA ARG A 89 4.24 -0.49 12.58
C ARG A 89 3.22 0.60 12.37
N TRP A 90 1.99 0.30 12.60
CA TRP A 90 0.90 1.24 12.54
C TRP A 90 -0.17 0.93 13.59
N HIS A 91 -1.16 1.84 13.68
CA HIS A 91 -2.34 1.63 14.50
C HIS A 91 -3.39 0.91 13.67
N PRO A 92 -3.80 -0.31 14.06
CA PRO A 92 -4.84 -1.03 13.35
C PRO A 92 -6.18 -0.33 13.50
N PHE A 93 -7.13 -0.71 12.66
CA PHE A 93 -8.51 -0.20 12.71
C PHE A 93 -9.13 -0.30 14.12
N ALA A 94 -10.15 0.55 14.39
CA ALA A 94 -10.88 0.64 15.64
C ALA A 94 -10.13 1.33 16.80
N VAL A 95 -9.21 2.25 16.49
CA VAL A 95 -8.75 3.22 17.48
C VAL A 95 -9.89 4.17 17.80
N GLU A 96 -10.11 4.41 19.09
CA GLU A 96 -11.14 5.35 19.56
C GLU A 96 -10.86 6.77 19.03
N PRO A 97 -11.88 7.52 18.56
CA PRO A 97 -11.72 8.92 18.19
C PRO A 97 -11.15 9.75 19.35
N GLY A 98 -10.08 10.51 19.07
CA GLY A 98 -9.43 11.34 20.08
C GLY A 98 -8.45 10.60 20.98
N ALA A 99 -8.18 9.30 20.75
CA ALA A 99 -7.15 8.56 21.45
C ALA A 99 -5.75 9.16 21.22
N ASP A 100 -4.91 9.10 22.25
CA ASP A 100 -3.50 9.43 22.13
C ASP A 100 -2.76 8.32 21.40
N LEU A 101 -2.48 8.51 20.11
CA LEU A 101 -1.82 7.52 19.27
C LEU A 101 -0.46 7.08 19.80
N ALA A 102 0.25 7.95 20.52
CA ALA A 102 1.54 7.60 21.13
C ALA A 102 1.42 6.52 22.20
N ARG A 103 0.23 6.34 22.77
CA ARG A 103 -0.06 5.35 23.82
C ARG A 103 -0.82 4.13 23.30
N GLU A 104 -1.35 4.22 22.09
CA GLU A 104 -2.09 3.12 21.48
C GLU A 104 -1.14 2.02 21.02
N PRO A 105 -1.48 0.73 21.23
CA PRO A 105 -0.69 -0.36 20.71
C PRO A 105 -0.70 -0.39 19.19
N THR A 106 0.40 -0.86 18.62
CA THR A 106 0.58 -1.00 17.18
C THR A 106 0.69 -2.47 16.79
N THR A 107 0.33 -2.76 15.54
CA THR A 107 0.62 -4.03 14.88
C THR A 107 1.80 -3.87 13.93
N LEU A 108 2.46 -4.98 13.58
CA LEU A 108 3.55 -5.01 12.62
C LEU A 108 3.04 -5.53 11.29
N VAL A 109 3.19 -4.73 10.25
CA VAL A 109 2.95 -5.12 8.86
C VAL A 109 4.29 -5.40 8.18
N ALA A 110 4.37 -6.51 7.45
CA ALA A 110 5.52 -6.84 6.63
C ALA A 110 5.09 -7.24 5.23
N PHE A 111 5.78 -6.68 4.24
CA PHE A 111 5.73 -7.09 2.85
C PHE A 111 7.00 -7.87 2.52
N GLU A 112 6.86 -9.11 2.09
CA GLU A 112 7.97 -9.95 1.68
C GLU A 112 7.82 -10.32 0.21
N LEU A 113 8.91 -10.21 -0.54
CA LEU A 113 8.94 -10.43 -1.98
C LEU A 113 9.80 -11.64 -2.33
N GLU A 114 9.34 -12.41 -3.30
CA GLU A 114 10.06 -13.53 -3.89
C GLU A 114 9.81 -13.55 -5.40
N ALA A 115 10.89 -13.58 -6.17
CA ALA A 115 10.80 -13.70 -7.63
C ALA A 115 10.22 -15.06 -8.01
N GLY A 116 9.24 -15.06 -8.91
CA GLY A 116 8.63 -16.25 -9.47
C GLY A 116 8.80 -16.33 -10.99
N ALA A 117 8.39 -17.46 -11.59
CA ALA A 117 8.46 -17.67 -13.03
C ALA A 117 7.59 -16.66 -13.82
N ASP A 118 6.43 -16.29 -13.29
CA ASP A 118 5.42 -15.47 -13.96
C ASP A 118 5.25 -14.08 -13.35
N GLY A 119 6.15 -13.66 -12.49
CA GLY A 119 6.08 -12.37 -11.82
C GLY A 119 6.74 -12.40 -10.45
N THR A 120 6.19 -11.66 -9.51
CA THR A 120 6.71 -11.55 -8.15
C THR A 120 5.64 -11.95 -7.14
N TRP A 121 5.98 -12.86 -6.24
CA TRP A 121 5.12 -13.18 -5.11
C TRP A 121 5.27 -12.13 -4.02
N LEU A 122 4.14 -11.61 -3.57
CA LEU A 122 4.04 -10.75 -2.40
C LEU A 122 3.33 -11.50 -1.29
N THR A 123 3.96 -11.58 -0.14
CA THR A 123 3.34 -12.01 1.10
C THR A 123 3.16 -10.80 2.01
N ILE A 124 1.91 -10.54 2.39
CA ILE A 124 1.54 -9.49 3.34
C ILE A 124 1.22 -10.16 4.65
N THR A 125 1.88 -9.77 5.73
CA THR A 125 1.56 -10.24 7.08
C THR A 125 1.29 -9.06 8.00
N GLU A 126 0.33 -9.24 8.90
CA GLU A 126 0.12 -8.32 10.01
C GLU A 126 0.01 -9.14 11.29
N THR A 127 0.81 -8.78 12.28
CA THR A 127 0.92 -9.50 13.57
C THR A 127 0.89 -8.52 14.74
N GLY A 128 0.58 -9.03 15.93
CA GLY A 128 0.58 -8.24 17.14
C GLY A 128 -0.79 -7.79 17.61
N PHE A 129 -1.87 -8.40 17.12
CA PHE A 129 -3.23 -8.10 17.57
C PHE A 129 -3.45 -8.44 19.05
N ASP A 130 -2.66 -9.33 19.61
CA ASP A 130 -2.72 -9.71 21.03
C ASP A 130 -2.36 -8.54 21.96
N ALA A 131 -1.64 -7.53 21.47
CA ALA A 131 -1.35 -6.31 22.21
C ALA A 131 -2.54 -5.37 22.35
N LEU A 132 -3.57 -5.54 21.51
CA LEU A 132 -4.79 -4.73 21.56
C LEU A 132 -5.66 -5.10 22.76
N PRO A 133 -6.41 -4.14 23.33
CA PRO A 133 -7.44 -4.43 24.32
C PRO A 133 -8.40 -5.49 23.78
N GLU A 134 -8.73 -6.47 24.61
CA GLU A 134 -9.59 -7.61 24.22
C GLU A 134 -10.90 -7.17 23.57
N ALA A 135 -11.51 -6.10 24.11
CA ALA A 135 -12.78 -5.57 23.59
C ALA A 135 -12.71 -5.08 22.12
N ARG A 136 -11.51 -4.71 21.63
CA ARG A 136 -11.32 -4.20 20.26
C ARG A 136 -10.65 -5.21 19.34
N ARG A 137 -10.01 -6.22 19.89
CA ARG A 137 -9.13 -7.14 19.15
C ARG A 137 -9.83 -7.83 17.99
N ALA A 138 -10.99 -8.44 18.23
CA ALA A 138 -11.73 -9.15 17.19
C ALA A 138 -12.20 -8.22 16.06
N GLN A 139 -12.68 -7.02 16.40
CA GLN A 139 -13.12 -6.02 15.43
C GLN A 139 -11.95 -5.51 14.59
N ALA A 140 -10.83 -5.18 15.22
CA ALA A 140 -9.64 -4.70 14.53
C ALA A 140 -9.07 -5.77 13.59
N PHE A 141 -8.99 -7.02 14.04
CA PHE A 141 -8.55 -8.14 13.22
C PHE A 141 -9.43 -8.32 11.99
N ALA A 142 -10.75 -8.41 12.17
CA ALA A 142 -11.69 -8.61 11.06
C ALA A 142 -11.65 -7.45 10.05
N ALA A 143 -11.57 -6.21 10.53
CA ALA A 143 -11.47 -5.03 9.67
C ALA A 143 -10.17 -5.04 8.84
N ASN A 144 -9.04 -5.34 9.47
CA ASN A 144 -7.75 -5.36 8.78
C ASN A 144 -7.61 -6.57 7.85
N ASP A 145 -8.15 -7.74 8.22
CA ASP A 145 -8.18 -8.89 7.33
C ASP A 145 -8.93 -8.60 6.03
N GLY A 146 -10.12 -8.01 6.12
CA GLY A 146 -10.87 -7.54 4.95
C GLY A 146 -10.14 -6.43 4.19
N GLY A 147 -9.54 -5.49 4.91
CA GLY A 147 -8.74 -4.41 4.33
C GLY A 147 -7.57 -4.93 3.52
N TRP A 148 -6.82 -5.89 4.01
CA TRP A 148 -5.70 -6.49 3.27
C TRP A 148 -6.14 -7.29 2.05
N THR A 149 -7.32 -7.89 2.07
CA THR A 149 -7.91 -8.49 0.87
C THR A 149 -8.11 -7.46 -0.23
N HIS A 150 -8.63 -6.27 0.09
CA HIS A 150 -8.74 -5.16 -0.85
C HIS A 150 -7.38 -4.63 -1.29
N GLN A 151 -6.47 -4.42 -0.38
CA GLN A 151 -5.14 -3.86 -0.67
C GLN A 151 -4.30 -4.76 -1.58
N ALA A 152 -4.37 -6.08 -1.40
CA ALA A 152 -3.72 -7.03 -2.30
C ALA A 152 -4.23 -6.91 -3.74
N ARG A 153 -5.53 -6.68 -3.92
CA ARG A 153 -6.14 -6.43 -5.25
C ARG A 153 -5.73 -5.08 -5.82
N LEU A 154 -5.64 -4.05 -4.98
CA LEU A 154 -5.26 -2.71 -5.42
C LEU A 154 -3.82 -2.66 -5.95
N VAL A 155 -2.87 -3.25 -5.23
CA VAL A 155 -1.48 -3.28 -5.70
C VAL A 155 -1.33 -4.11 -6.98
N ALA A 156 -2.07 -5.21 -7.11
CA ALA A 156 -2.09 -6.01 -8.32
C ALA A 156 -2.59 -5.20 -9.53
N ARG A 157 -3.70 -4.49 -9.39
CA ARG A 157 -4.24 -3.62 -10.45
C ARG A 157 -3.33 -2.46 -10.78
N TYR A 158 -2.75 -1.83 -9.77
CA TYR A 158 -1.80 -0.74 -9.96
C TYR A 158 -0.62 -1.15 -10.84
N LEU A 159 -0.11 -2.36 -10.66
CA LEU A 159 1.02 -2.89 -11.41
C LEU A 159 0.65 -3.37 -12.82
N GLU A 160 -0.62 -3.64 -13.10
CA GLU A 160 -1.12 -3.97 -14.44
C GLU A 160 -1.29 -2.73 -15.31
N GLU A 161 -1.47 -1.56 -14.72
CA GLU A 161 -1.58 -0.31 -15.46
C GLU A 161 -0.19 0.12 -15.98
N PRO A 162 -0.09 0.58 -17.25
CA PRO A 162 1.16 1.16 -17.72
C PRO A 162 1.51 2.37 -16.84
N ARG A 163 2.80 2.52 -16.48
CA ARG A 163 3.27 3.70 -15.73
C ARG A 163 2.72 4.95 -16.41
N GLY A 164 1.84 5.68 -15.71
CA GLY A 164 1.09 6.78 -16.26
C GLY A 164 1.97 7.80 -16.94
N GLY A 165 1.58 8.20 -18.16
CA GLY A 165 2.02 9.41 -18.78
C GLY A 165 3.39 9.42 -19.45
N ALA A 166 3.94 8.33 -19.93
CA ALA A 166 4.77 8.41 -21.11
C ALA A 166 3.84 8.78 -22.27
N LEU A 167 3.70 10.08 -22.54
CA LEU A 167 3.19 10.56 -23.80
C LEU A 167 3.95 9.81 -24.88
N ALA A 168 3.23 9.01 -25.68
CA ALA A 168 3.80 8.44 -26.88
C ALA A 168 4.49 9.59 -27.63
N PRO A 169 5.75 9.44 -28.07
CA PRO A 169 6.39 10.50 -28.83
C PRO A 169 5.50 10.79 -30.01
N GLY A 170 5.03 12.04 -30.09
CA GLY A 170 4.15 12.47 -31.15
C GLY A 170 4.77 12.05 -32.47
N ARG A 171 4.02 11.36 -33.30
CA ARG A 171 4.42 11.12 -34.68
C ARG A 171 4.65 12.50 -35.28
N SER A 172 5.92 12.82 -35.48
CA SER A 172 6.36 13.93 -36.29
C SER A 172 5.72 13.71 -37.66
N GLY A 173 4.69 14.52 -37.97
CA GLY A 173 4.08 14.51 -39.27
C GLY A 173 5.14 14.89 -40.30
N ARG A 174 5.54 13.95 -41.12
CA ARG A 174 6.32 14.24 -42.32
C ARG A 174 5.43 15.06 -43.25
N VAL A 175 5.73 16.34 -43.33
CA VAL A 175 5.20 17.20 -44.41
C VAL A 175 5.82 16.70 -45.70
N PRO A 176 5.04 16.34 -46.73
CA PRO A 176 5.58 16.03 -48.03
C PRO A 176 6.14 17.30 -48.67
N PRO A 177 7.28 17.23 -49.37
CA PRO A 177 7.77 18.40 -50.12
C PRO A 177 6.87 18.66 -51.28
N ASN A 178 6.37 19.90 -51.40
CA ASN A 178 5.78 20.39 -52.63
C ASN A 178 6.83 20.39 -53.73
N GLY A 179 6.54 19.67 -54.83
CA GLY A 179 7.30 19.76 -56.03
C GLY A 179 7.00 21.08 -56.76
N PRO A 180 7.96 21.64 -57.45
CA PRO A 180 7.76 22.82 -58.30
C PRO A 180 7.24 22.41 -59.67
N ASP A 181 6.50 23.30 -60.29
CA ASP A 181 6.17 23.32 -61.71
C ASP A 181 7.38 23.42 -62.59
#